data_644e997ba5bfdcb86e30cb834523b72a
#
_entry.id   644e997ba5bfdcb86e30cb834523b72a
#
_cell.length_a   1.000
_cell.length_b   1.000
_cell.length_c   1.000
_cell.angle_alpha   90.00
_cell.angle_beta   90.00
_cell.angle_gamma   90.00
#
_symmetry.space_group_name_H-M   'P 1'
#
loop_
_entity.id
_entity.type
_entity.pdbx_description
1 polymer ?
#
loop_
_entity_poly.entity_id
_entity_poly.type
_entity_poly.pdbx_seq_one_letter_code
_entity_poly.pdbx_strand_id
1 'polypeptide(L)'
;MKIRPICIVCLISRAYRVVERLTGDEELRMMALREVLEALNREINHGDNPFHLVPAYLGTVRERTLKRVFSVEDPFLNVKRESNTAAMKALPDVLARMNGREGYDRFRQACLVAVAGNMIEFDVLGREFSLNQLYDNLERAEEELVVDDAQSLYDATSGSRILYL
;
A
#
# COMPACT_ATOMS: atom_id res chain seq x y z
N MET A 1 12.20 8.73 4.97
CA MET A 1 12.79 7.40 5.34
C MET A 1 13.97 7.14 4.41
N LYS A 2 15.14 6.81 4.94
CA LYS A 2 16.34 6.47 4.13
C LYS A 2 16.31 4.99 3.75
N ILE A 3 16.91 4.65 2.61
CA ILE A 3 17.07 3.27 2.16
C ILE A 3 17.89 2.44 3.16
N ARG A 4 17.55 1.17 3.29
CA ARG A 4 18.29 0.16 4.06
C ARG A 4 18.52 -1.09 3.20
N PRO A 5 19.50 -1.94 3.50
CA PRO A 5 19.77 -3.16 2.72
C PRO A 5 18.51 -4.03 2.50
N ILE A 6 17.66 -4.17 3.51
CA ILE A 6 16.41 -4.92 3.41
C ILE A 6 15.44 -4.34 2.37
N CYS A 7 15.51 -3.03 2.06
CA CYS A 7 14.68 -2.41 1.04
C CYS A 7 14.96 -2.99 -0.34
N ILE A 8 16.21 -3.36 -0.64
CA ILE A 8 16.58 -3.98 -1.91
C ILE A 8 15.90 -5.33 -2.06
N VAL A 9 15.97 -6.17 -1.02
CA VAL A 9 15.30 -7.48 -1.00
C VAL A 9 13.80 -7.32 -1.20
N CYS A 10 13.18 -6.37 -0.49
CA CYS A 10 11.77 -6.07 -0.63
C CYS A 10 11.40 -5.64 -2.07
N LEU A 11 12.19 -4.76 -2.68
CA LEU A 11 11.94 -4.28 -4.05
C LEU A 11 11.97 -5.41 -5.07
N ILE A 12 12.93 -6.33 -4.96
CA ILE A 12 13.06 -7.47 -5.88
C ILE A 12 11.94 -8.48 -5.64
N SER A 13 11.63 -8.80 -4.37
CA SER A 13 10.52 -9.69 -4.03
C SER A 13 9.17 -9.17 -4.58
N ARG A 14 8.94 -7.87 -4.48
CA ARG A 14 7.75 -7.23 -5.04
C ARG A 14 7.76 -7.25 -6.58
N ALA A 15 8.91 -7.04 -7.22
CA ALA A 15 9.04 -7.18 -8.67
C ALA A 15 8.66 -8.60 -9.12
N TYR A 16 9.18 -9.62 -8.46
CA TYR A 16 8.88 -11.01 -8.77
C TYR A 16 7.39 -11.32 -8.72
N ARG A 17 6.70 -10.88 -7.65
CA ARG A 17 5.25 -11.09 -7.51
C ARG A 17 4.43 -10.43 -8.63
N VAL A 18 4.82 -9.24 -9.05
CA VAL A 18 4.16 -8.55 -10.18
C VAL A 18 4.37 -9.35 -11.46
N VAL A 19 5.61 -9.74 -11.72
CA VAL A 19 5.98 -10.51 -12.93
C VAL A 19 5.25 -11.85 -12.97
N GLU A 20 5.17 -12.56 -11.83
CA GLU A 20 4.47 -13.83 -11.69
C GLU A 20 2.96 -13.72 -12.02
N ARG A 21 2.35 -12.58 -11.71
CA ARG A 21 0.95 -12.30 -12.06
C ARG A 21 0.73 -11.94 -13.53
N LEU A 22 1.72 -11.32 -14.16
CA LEU A 22 1.60 -10.81 -15.52
C LEU A 22 1.85 -11.86 -16.59
N THR A 23 2.64 -12.89 -16.27
CA THR A 23 2.99 -13.93 -17.26
C THR A 23 3.31 -15.27 -16.62
N GLY A 24 3.00 -16.36 -17.33
CA GLY A 24 3.47 -17.70 -17.02
C GLY A 24 4.79 -18.07 -17.71
N ASP A 25 5.30 -17.20 -18.58
CA ASP A 25 6.52 -17.42 -19.37
C ASP A 25 7.76 -17.11 -18.53
N GLU A 26 8.57 -18.14 -18.24
CA GLU A 26 9.77 -18.03 -17.41
C GLU A 26 10.87 -17.18 -18.05
N GLU A 27 11.01 -17.19 -19.37
CA GLU A 27 12.02 -16.37 -20.08
C GLU A 27 11.64 -14.90 -19.98
N LEU A 28 10.37 -14.58 -20.18
CA LEU A 28 9.86 -13.22 -20.03
C LEU A 28 9.94 -12.73 -18.57
N ARG A 29 9.68 -13.61 -17.60
CA ARG A 29 9.88 -13.32 -16.18
C ARG A 29 11.33 -12.94 -15.88
N MET A 30 12.27 -13.77 -16.36
CA MET A 30 13.71 -13.53 -16.16
C MET A 30 14.16 -12.24 -16.82
N MET A 31 13.71 -11.96 -18.04
CA MET A 31 14.00 -10.72 -18.74
C MET A 31 13.50 -9.50 -17.97
N ALA A 32 12.25 -9.55 -17.50
CA ALA A 32 11.65 -8.46 -16.75
C ALA A 32 12.39 -8.17 -15.43
N LEU A 33 12.77 -9.21 -14.70
CA LEU A 33 13.53 -9.07 -13.45
C LEU A 33 14.94 -8.50 -13.72
N ARG A 34 15.60 -8.91 -14.80
CA ARG A 34 16.87 -8.34 -15.20
C ARG A 34 16.75 -6.85 -15.48
N GLU A 35 15.76 -6.40 -16.24
CA GLU A 35 15.50 -5.00 -16.51
C GLU A 35 15.28 -4.20 -15.22
N VAL A 36 14.55 -4.76 -14.26
CA VAL A 36 14.33 -4.14 -12.94
C VAL A 36 15.66 -4.02 -12.19
N LEU A 37 16.46 -5.09 -12.14
CA LEU A 37 17.77 -5.09 -11.47
C LEU A 37 18.69 -4.03 -12.07
N GLU A 38 18.75 -3.95 -13.39
CA GLU A 38 19.56 -2.94 -14.10
C GLU A 38 19.08 -1.52 -13.80
N ALA A 39 17.76 -1.29 -13.78
CA ALA A 39 17.20 0.02 -13.46
C ALA A 39 17.51 0.43 -12.02
N LEU A 40 17.29 -0.47 -11.06
CA LEU A 40 17.60 -0.21 -9.66
C LEU A 40 19.10 -0.02 -9.42
N ASN A 41 19.94 -0.81 -10.08
CA ASN A 41 21.40 -0.68 -9.98
C ASN A 41 21.90 0.68 -10.48
N ARG A 42 21.35 1.19 -11.57
CA ARG A 42 21.66 2.54 -12.07
C ARG A 42 21.35 3.62 -11.03
N GLU A 43 20.16 3.56 -10.42
CA GLU A 43 19.75 4.54 -9.42
C GLU A 43 20.61 4.46 -8.15
N ILE A 44 20.91 3.25 -7.68
CA ILE A 44 21.69 3.03 -6.46
C ILE A 44 23.13 3.49 -6.64
N ASN A 45 23.70 3.30 -7.82
CA ASN A 45 25.06 3.72 -8.14
C ASN A 45 25.17 5.16 -8.68
N HIS A 46 24.05 5.87 -8.79
CA HIS A 46 24.05 7.27 -9.20
C HIS A 46 24.45 8.17 -8.03
N GLY A 47 25.67 8.67 -8.03
CA GLY A 47 26.24 9.49 -6.97
C GLY A 47 27.02 8.71 -5.92
N ASP A 48 27.70 9.45 -5.03
CA ASP A 48 28.69 8.89 -4.09
C ASP A 48 28.06 8.21 -2.85
N ASN A 49 26.77 8.39 -2.60
CA ASN A 49 26.12 7.88 -1.42
C ASN A 49 24.71 7.32 -1.70
N PRO A 50 24.53 5.99 -1.76
CA PRO A 50 23.23 5.36 -2.00
C PRO A 50 22.20 5.62 -0.88
N PHE A 51 22.65 5.97 0.32
CA PHE A 51 21.75 6.18 1.47
C PHE A 51 20.94 7.49 1.42
N HIS A 52 21.15 8.35 0.42
CA HIS A 52 20.26 9.49 0.19
C HIS A 52 18.93 9.10 -0.47
N LEU A 53 18.86 7.92 -1.08
CA LEU A 53 17.67 7.46 -1.79
C LEU A 53 16.50 7.16 -0.85
N VAL A 54 15.31 7.38 -1.38
CA VAL A 54 14.05 7.04 -0.71
C VAL A 54 13.50 5.73 -1.27
N PRO A 55 13.16 4.74 -0.45
CA PRO A 55 12.64 3.45 -0.92
C PRO A 55 11.43 3.58 -1.85
N ALA A 56 10.54 4.54 -1.60
CA ALA A 56 9.37 4.79 -2.43
C ALA A 56 9.76 5.23 -3.86
N TYR A 57 10.82 6.02 -4.03
CA TYR A 57 11.34 6.38 -5.34
C TYR A 57 11.82 5.15 -6.12
N LEU A 58 12.60 4.28 -5.48
CA LEU A 58 13.03 3.02 -6.11
C LEU A 58 11.85 2.09 -6.44
N GLY A 59 10.81 2.10 -5.60
CA GLY A 59 9.54 1.45 -5.91
C GLY A 59 8.91 1.97 -7.20
N THR A 60 8.92 3.28 -7.41
CA THR A 60 8.46 3.92 -8.65
C THR A 60 9.30 3.54 -9.85
N VAL A 61 10.64 3.49 -9.72
CA VAL A 61 11.56 3.04 -10.78
C VAL A 61 11.23 1.60 -11.19
N ARG A 62 11.11 0.69 -10.20
CA ARG A 62 10.71 -0.71 -10.43
C ARG A 62 9.40 -0.79 -11.21
N GLU A 63 8.38 -0.07 -10.77
CA GLU A 63 7.05 -0.15 -11.35
C GLU A 63 7.00 0.40 -12.78
N ARG A 64 7.66 1.52 -13.05
CA ARG A 64 7.79 2.07 -14.40
C ARG A 64 8.53 1.13 -15.33
N THR A 65 9.55 0.43 -14.82
CA THR A 65 10.28 -0.58 -15.62
C THR A 65 9.36 -1.74 -16.00
N LEU A 66 8.61 -2.30 -15.05
CA LEU A 66 7.69 -3.40 -15.32
C LEU A 66 6.57 -2.98 -16.29
N LYS A 67 5.97 -1.80 -16.10
CA LYS A 67 4.96 -1.27 -17.03
C LYS A 67 5.50 -1.18 -18.46
N ARG A 68 6.74 -0.74 -18.62
CA ARG A 68 7.39 -0.65 -19.93
C ARG A 68 7.64 -2.03 -20.53
N VAL A 69 8.20 -2.97 -19.77
CA VAL A 69 8.53 -4.32 -20.26
C VAL A 69 7.29 -5.06 -20.72
N PHE A 70 6.21 -4.99 -19.94
CA PHE A 70 4.96 -5.69 -20.25
C PHE A 70 3.99 -4.87 -21.10
N SER A 71 4.32 -3.62 -21.44
CA SER A 71 3.43 -2.69 -22.15
C SER A 71 2.04 -2.57 -21.50
N VAL A 72 2.00 -2.56 -20.15
CA VAL A 72 0.77 -2.44 -19.37
C VAL A 72 0.70 -1.08 -18.67
N GLU A 73 -0.47 -0.49 -18.66
CA GLU A 73 -0.69 0.79 -18.00
C GLU A 73 -0.77 0.63 -16.47
N ASP A 74 -1.49 -0.38 -16.01
CA ASP A 74 -1.62 -0.72 -14.58
C ASP A 74 -1.62 -2.24 -14.36
N PRO A 75 -0.51 -2.82 -13.86
CA PRO A 75 -0.41 -4.26 -13.60
C PRO A 75 -1.34 -4.74 -12.48
N PHE A 76 -1.90 -3.83 -11.69
CA PHE A 76 -2.78 -4.12 -10.57
C PHE A 76 -4.26 -3.82 -10.83
N LEU A 77 -4.63 -3.44 -12.05
CA LEU A 77 -5.99 -2.95 -12.37
C LEU A 77 -7.09 -3.92 -11.91
N ASN A 78 -6.94 -5.21 -12.18
CA ASN A 78 -7.95 -6.20 -11.80
C ASN A 78 -8.00 -6.38 -10.28
N VAL A 79 -6.86 -6.49 -9.62
CA VAL A 79 -6.77 -6.59 -8.15
C VAL A 79 -7.40 -5.37 -7.48
N LYS A 80 -7.12 -4.16 -7.99
CA LYS A 80 -7.73 -2.92 -7.48
C LYS A 80 -9.26 -2.92 -7.63
N ARG A 81 -9.77 -3.40 -8.77
CA ARG A 81 -11.22 -3.50 -8.99
C ARG A 81 -11.89 -4.49 -8.05
N GLU A 82 -11.29 -5.65 -7.87
CA GLU A 82 -11.77 -6.66 -6.93
C GLU A 82 -11.78 -6.15 -5.50
N SER A 83 -10.68 -5.50 -5.08
CA SER A 83 -10.54 -4.88 -3.77
C SER A 83 -11.58 -3.81 -3.51
N ASN A 84 -11.76 -2.90 -4.46
CA ASN A 84 -12.75 -1.84 -4.35
C ASN A 84 -14.16 -2.43 -4.25
N THR A 85 -14.47 -3.46 -5.05
CA THR A 85 -15.76 -4.13 -5.00
C THR A 85 -15.99 -4.78 -3.64
N ALA A 86 -14.99 -5.43 -3.08
CA ALA A 86 -15.07 -6.06 -1.77
C ALA A 86 -15.20 -5.01 -0.65
N ALA A 87 -14.42 -3.93 -0.70
CA ALA A 87 -14.51 -2.82 0.26
C ALA A 87 -15.89 -2.14 0.22
N MET A 88 -16.43 -1.92 -0.96
CA MET A 88 -17.78 -1.34 -1.12
C MET A 88 -18.88 -2.25 -0.56
N LYS A 89 -18.72 -3.58 -0.63
CA LYS A 89 -19.65 -4.53 0.01
C LYS A 89 -19.58 -4.47 1.54
N ALA A 90 -18.39 -4.22 2.12
CA ALA A 90 -18.22 -4.08 3.56
C ALA A 90 -18.68 -2.71 4.10
N LEU A 91 -18.75 -1.69 3.25
CA LEU A 91 -19.01 -0.32 3.67
C LEU A 91 -20.28 -0.14 4.50
N PRO A 92 -21.44 -0.77 4.18
CA PRO A 92 -22.65 -0.65 5.02
C PRO A 92 -22.44 -1.11 6.46
N ASP A 93 -21.74 -2.22 6.66
CA ASP A 93 -21.47 -2.77 7.99
C ASP A 93 -20.49 -1.89 8.77
N VAL A 94 -19.48 -1.36 8.08
CA VAL A 94 -18.54 -0.40 8.67
C VAL A 94 -19.27 0.88 9.09
N LEU A 95 -20.16 1.41 8.26
CA LEU A 95 -20.96 2.60 8.57
C LEU A 95 -21.94 2.33 9.73
N ALA A 96 -22.51 1.12 9.80
CA ALA A 96 -23.40 0.73 10.91
C ALA A 96 -22.67 0.79 12.27
N ARG A 97 -21.40 0.44 12.32
CA ARG A 97 -20.56 0.56 13.54
C ARG A 97 -20.32 2.02 13.97
N MET A 98 -20.52 2.96 13.07
CA MET A 98 -20.40 4.40 13.34
C MET A 98 -21.74 5.06 13.73
N ASN A 99 -22.85 4.32 13.64
CA ASN A 99 -24.18 4.84 13.99
C ASN A 99 -24.25 5.17 15.49
N GLY A 100 -24.89 6.31 15.79
CA GLY A 100 -25.03 6.78 17.18
C GLY A 100 -23.77 7.43 17.76
N ARG A 101 -22.67 7.48 17.00
CA ARG A 101 -21.46 8.21 17.38
C ARG A 101 -21.50 9.62 16.76
N GLU A 102 -21.07 10.62 17.52
CA GLU A 102 -21.02 12.02 17.08
C GLU A 102 -19.69 12.68 17.44
N GLY A 103 -19.43 13.84 16.85
CA GLY A 103 -18.27 14.66 17.17
C GLY A 103 -16.94 13.88 17.09
N TYR A 104 -16.13 14.01 18.13
CA TYR A 104 -14.83 13.37 18.22
C TYR A 104 -14.89 11.82 18.17
N ASP A 105 -15.87 11.19 18.84
CA ASP A 105 -15.98 9.74 18.86
C ASP A 105 -16.21 9.17 17.45
N ARG A 106 -17.06 9.81 16.65
CA ARG A 106 -17.26 9.45 15.24
C ARG A 106 -15.99 9.67 14.40
N PHE A 107 -15.30 10.78 14.63
CA PHE A 107 -14.04 11.07 13.92
C PHE A 107 -12.96 10.05 14.24
N ARG A 108 -12.74 9.74 15.51
CA ARG A 108 -11.77 8.74 15.95
C ARG A 108 -12.07 7.35 15.35
N GLN A 109 -13.34 6.96 15.35
CA GLN A 109 -13.75 5.70 14.72
C GLN A 109 -13.44 5.68 13.20
N ALA A 110 -13.66 6.81 12.50
CA ALA A 110 -13.30 6.91 11.08
C ALA A 110 -11.79 6.80 10.85
N CYS A 111 -10.97 7.37 11.75
CA CYS A 111 -9.51 7.21 11.71
C CYS A 111 -9.10 5.74 11.88
N LEU A 112 -9.69 5.02 12.83
CA LEU A 112 -9.42 3.59 13.04
C LEU A 112 -9.81 2.75 11.81
N VAL A 113 -10.95 3.06 11.18
CA VAL A 113 -11.37 2.43 9.92
C VAL A 113 -10.34 2.69 8.80
N ALA A 114 -9.83 3.91 8.69
CA ALA A 114 -8.81 4.25 7.69
C ALA A 114 -7.50 3.48 7.93
N VAL A 115 -7.07 3.37 9.20
CA VAL A 115 -5.89 2.57 9.58
C VAL A 115 -6.09 1.09 9.24
N ALA A 116 -7.23 0.50 9.64
CA ALA A 116 -7.54 -0.88 9.36
C ALA A 116 -7.62 -1.16 7.84
N GLY A 117 -8.19 -0.24 7.08
CA GLY A 117 -8.24 -0.32 5.62
C GLY A 117 -6.85 -0.32 4.98
N ASN A 118 -5.92 0.47 5.52
CA ASN A 118 -4.54 0.53 5.03
C ASN A 118 -3.73 -0.75 5.36
N MET A 119 -4.13 -1.51 6.39
CA MET A 119 -3.51 -2.80 6.72
C MET A 119 -3.84 -3.90 5.70
N ILE A 120 -4.83 -3.69 4.82
CA ILE A 120 -5.24 -4.63 3.77
C ILE A 120 -4.46 -4.31 2.50
N GLU A 121 -3.16 -4.44 2.54
CA GLU A 121 -2.31 -4.29 1.35
C GLU A 121 -2.14 -5.63 0.64
N PHE A 122 -2.70 -5.73 -0.55
CA PHE A 122 -2.65 -6.93 -1.41
C PHE A 122 -1.23 -7.29 -1.87
N ASP A 123 -0.37 -6.29 -2.01
CA ASP A 123 0.95 -6.48 -2.60
C ASP A 123 2.04 -6.80 -1.57
N VAL A 124 1.83 -6.44 -0.30
CA VAL A 124 2.89 -6.57 0.72
C VAL A 124 3.06 -8.00 1.20
N LEU A 125 2.00 -8.78 1.28
CA LEU A 125 2.03 -10.10 1.92
C LEU A 125 1.58 -11.27 1.03
N GLY A 126 1.22 -11.04 -0.24
CA GLY A 126 0.69 -12.09 -1.10
C GLY A 126 -0.62 -12.69 -0.58
N ARG A 127 -1.34 -11.95 0.27
CA ARG A 127 -2.62 -12.39 0.85
C ARG A 127 -3.76 -11.95 -0.04
N GLU A 128 -4.73 -12.83 -0.22
CA GLU A 128 -6.02 -12.48 -0.81
C GLU A 128 -6.81 -11.61 0.17
N PHE A 129 -7.58 -10.65 -0.36
CA PHE A 129 -8.48 -9.82 0.45
C PHE A 129 -9.52 -10.71 1.12
N SER A 130 -9.61 -10.58 2.43
CA SER A 130 -10.65 -11.21 3.22
C SER A 130 -11.41 -10.14 4.01
N LEU A 131 -12.75 -10.13 3.87
CA LEU A 131 -13.61 -9.28 4.70
C LEU A 131 -13.41 -9.57 6.19
N ASN A 132 -13.17 -10.83 6.54
CA ASN A 132 -12.90 -11.21 7.93
C ASN A 132 -11.63 -10.53 8.45
N GLN A 133 -10.58 -10.45 7.64
CA GLN A 133 -9.37 -9.71 8.02
C GLN A 133 -9.62 -8.21 8.23
N LEU A 134 -10.51 -7.60 7.44
CA LEU A 134 -10.89 -6.21 7.66
C LEU A 134 -11.56 -6.04 9.03
N TYR A 135 -12.48 -6.94 9.38
CA TYR A 135 -13.16 -6.88 10.68
C TYR A 135 -12.22 -7.16 11.84
N ASP A 136 -11.37 -8.18 11.72
CA ASP A 136 -10.33 -8.49 12.72
C ASP A 136 -9.37 -7.29 12.92
N ASN A 137 -8.95 -6.66 11.83
CA ASN A 137 -8.10 -5.47 11.88
C ASN A 137 -8.81 -4.27 12.51
N LEU A 138 -10.11 -4.10 12.27
CA LEU A 138 -10.90 -3.03 12.90
C LEU A 138 -11.03 -3.23 14.42
N GLU A 139 -11.22 -4.47 14.87
CA GLU A 139 -11.30 -4.79 16.29
C GLU A 139 -9.95 -4.58 16.99
N ARG A 140 -8.85 -4.92 16.32
CA ARG A 140 -7.49 -4.80 16.85
C ARG A 140 -6.86 -3.43 16.65
N ALA A 141 -7.38 -2.61 15.73
CA ALA A 141 -6.78 -1.32 15.38
C ALA A 141 -6.62 -0.39 16.59
N GLU A 142 -7.54 -0.44 17.54
CA GLU A 142 -7.48 0.38 18.76
C GLU A 142 -6.41 -0.13 19.74
N GLU A 143 -6.26 -1.45 19.86
CA GLU A 143 -5.29 -2.08 20.78
C GLU A 143 -3.86 -2.00 20.23
N GLU A 144 -3.70 -2.05 18.91
CA GLU A 144 -2.42 -2.06 18.23
C GLU A 144 -1.89 -0.65 17.89
N LEU A 145 -2.66 0.40 18.14
CA LEU A 145 -2.27 1.77 17.86
C LEU A 145 -1.18 2.23 18.83
N VAL A 146 0.06 2.36 18.35
CA VAL A 146 1.22 2.76 19.18
C VAL A 146 1.23 4.26 19.45
N VAL A 147 0.73 5.06 18.51
CA VAL A 147 0.62 6.52 18.61
C VAL A 147 -0.80 6.91 18.25
N ASP A 148 -1.49 7.59 19.16
CA ASP A 148 -2.86 8.06 18.95
C ASP A 148 -2.92 9.60 19.11
N ASP A 149 -2.79 10.30 18.00
CA ASP A 149 -2.92 11.76 17.91
C ASP A 149 -4.29 12.19 17.38
N ALA A 150 -5.30 11.31 17.41
CA ALA A 150 -6.62 11.56 16.83
C ALA A 150 -7.30 12.79 17.42
N GLN A 151 -7.13 13.09 18.72
CA GLN A 151 -7.70 14.30 19.34
C GLN A 151 -7.06 15.55 18.77
N SER A 152 -5.73 15.61 18.70
CA SER A 152 -5.00 16.74 18.13
C SER A 152 -5.37 16.98 16.67
N LEU A 153 -5.57 15.89 15.91
CA LEU A 153 -5.99 15.95 14.52
C LEU A 153 -7.43 16.46 14.40
N TYR A 154 -8.34 16.02 15.26
CA TYR A 154 -9.73 16.50 15.30
C TYR A 154 -9.79 17.99 15.56
N ASP A 155 -9.06 18.46 16.56
CA ASP A 155 -9.02 19.89 16.91
C ASP A 155 -8.45 20.74 15.78
N ALA A 156 -7.38 20.27 15.13
CA ALA A 156 -6.74 20.97 14.01
C ALA A 156 -7.59 21.00 12.74
N THR A 157 -8.44 19.99 12.52
CA THR A 157 -9.26 19.87 11.31
C THR A 157 -10.66 20.46 11.46
N SER A 158 -11.11 20.70 12.68
CA SER A 158 -12.44 21.28 12.94
C SER A 158 -12.60 22.64 12.26
N GLY A 159 -13.59 22.77 11.38
CA GLY A 159 -13.85 24.01 10.62
C GLY A 159 -12.84 24.31 9.49
N SER A 160 -11.89 23.40 9.22
CA SER A 160 -10.84 23.59 8.21
C SER A 160 -11.17 22.89 6.89
N ARG A 161 -10.52 23.33 5.79
CA ARG A 161 -10.48 22.56 4.55
C ARG A 161 -9.38 21.50 4.66
N ILE A 162 -9.72 20.26 4.39
CA ILE A 162 -8.82 19.13 4.51
C ILE A 162 -8.58 18.54 3.11
N LEU A 163 -7.31 18.31 2.78
CA LEU A 163 -6.92 17.44 1.67
C LEU A 163 -6.48 16.09 2.24
N TYR A 164 -7.24 15.05 1.95
CA TYR A 164 -6.87 13.69 2.31
C TYR A 164 -6.17 13.01 1.12
N LEU A 165 -4.94 12.54 1.33
CA LEU A 165 -4.09 11.92 0.31
C LEU A 165 -3.91 10.42 0.58
#